data_1000c9bdcd3b20bca1f2007951173bcc
#
_entry.id   1000c9bdcd3b20bca1f2007951173bcc
#
_cell.length_a   1.000
_cell.length_b   1.000
_cell.length_c   1.000
_cell.angle_alpha   90.00
_cell.angle_beta   90.00
_cell.angle_gamma   90.00
#
_symmetry.space_group_name_H-M   'P 1'
#
loop_
_entity.id
_entity.type
_entity.pdbx_description
1 polymer ?
#
loop_
_entity_poly.entity_id
_entity_poly.type
_entity_poly.pdbx_seq_one_letter_code
_entity_poly.pdbx_strand_id
1 'polypeptide(L)'
;LGDVYKRQPLTYRAQNQDYNEKADQLRLYSGVKFRALEEAGAGSVVAVTGLSHSYVGLGLGAEAEASAPLLQPVLTYQLILPDGADAHSALIKLRELEEEDPMLRIVWDERYGQIHVQLMGKIQLEILRRRILDRFGLDVTFGEGSIVYRETIAAPVLGMGHFEPLRHYAEVHLLLEPGEPG
;
A
#
# COMPACT_ATOMS: atom_id res chain seq x y z
N LEU A 1 -20.02 8.27 5.28
CA LEU A 1 -20.96 7.15 5.45
C LEU A 1 -22.04 7.54 6.44
N GLY A 2 -23.31 7.26 6.11
CA GLY A 2 -24.41 7.27 7.08
C GLY A 2 -24.28 6.11 8.08
N ASP A 3 -25.39 5.68 8.65
CA ASP A 3 -25.42 4.49 9.49
C ASP A 3 -25.03 3.24 8.69
N VAL A 4 -24.22 2.36 9.29
CA VAL A 4 -23.78 1.11 8.67
C VAL A 4 -24.26 -0.06 9.50
N TYR A 5 -24.85 -1.03 8.84
CA TYR A 5 -25.37 -2.25 9.46
C TYR A 5 -24.51 -3.47 9.06
N LYS A 6 -24.39 -4.42 9.96
CA LYS A 6 -23.79 -5.71 9.69
C LYS A 6 -24.50 -6.40 8.51
N ARG A 7 -23.72 -6.98 7.60
CA ARG A 7 -24.16 -7.60 6.35
C ARG A 7 -24.81 -6.65 5.32
N GLN A 8 -24.69 -5.34 5.55
CA GLN A 8 -25.14 -4.36 4.58
C GLN A 8 -24.25 -4.42 3.33
N PRO A 9 -24.83 -4.44 2.11
CA PRO A 9 -24.07 -4.24 0.90
C PRO A 9 -23.56 -2.80 0.82
N LEU A 10 -22.27 -2.63 0.58
CA LEU A 10 -21.64 -1.34 0.39
C LEU A 10 -21.13 -1.26 -1.04
N THR A 11 -21.49 -0.20 -1.73
CA THR A 11 -20.98 0.11 -3.08
C THR A 11 -19.87 1.14 -2.96
N TYR A 12 -18.79 0.92 -3.69
CA TYR A 12 -17.68 1.84 -3.76
C TYR A 12 -16.91 1.64 -5.07
N ARG A 13 -16.12 2.64 -5.44
CA ARG A 13 -15.30 2.60 -6.64
C ARG A 13 -13.83 2.57 -6.25
N ALA A 14 -13.13 1.52 -6.68
CA ALA A 14 -11.72 1.35 -6.47
C ALA A 14 -11.02 1.05 -7.80
N GLN A 15 -9.89 1.71 -8.09
CA GLN A 15 -9.10 1.50 -9.31
C GLN A 15 -9.94 1.56 -10.62
N ASN A 16 -10.87 2.52 -10.71
CA ASN A 16 -11.80 2.71 -11.83
C ASN A 16 -12.82 1.57 -12.03
N GLN A 17 -13.01 0.70 -11.06
CA GLN A 17 -13.99 -0.38 -11.08
C GLN A 17 -14.97 -0.24 -9.92
N ASP A 18 -16.25 -0.51 -10.18
CA ASP A 18 -17.30 -0.46 -9.17
C ASP A 18 -17.41 -1.82 -8.47
N TYR A 19 -17.39 -1.80 -7.15
CA TYR A 19 -17.51 -2.98 -6.28
C TYR A 19 -18.78 -2.89 -5.44
N ASN A 20 -19.37 -4.05 -5.18
CA ASN A 20 -20.50 -4.21 -4.29
C ASN A 20 -20.20 -5.37 -3.36
N GLU A 21 -19.71 -5.06 -2.17
CA GLU A 21 -19.29 -6.03 -1.16
C GLU A 21 -20.07 -5.85 0.12
N LYS A 22 -20.12 -6.88 0.95
CA LYS A 22 -20.88 -6.86 2.19
C LYS A 22 -19.98 -6.56 3.39
N ALA A 23 -20.45 -5.69 4.28
CA ALA A 23 -19.86 -5.50 5.60
C ALA A 23 -20.12 -6.74 6.46
N ASP A 24 -19.17 -7.67 6.55
CA ASP A 24 -19.35 -8.92 7.31
C ASP A 24 -19.50 -8.68 8.80
N GLN A 25 -18.60 -7.88 9.37
CA GLN A 25 -18.62 -7.50 10.79
C GLN A 25 -18.30 -6.03 10.95
N LEU A 26 -18.94 -5.43 11.96
CA LEU A 26 -18.60 -4.12 12.48
C LEU A 26 -17.93 -4.33 13.84
N ARG A 27 -16.75 -3.73 14.04
CA ARG A 27 -15.97 -3.88 15.27
C ARG A 27 -15.62 -2.53 15.86
N LEU A 28 -15.98 -2.33 17.11
CA LEU A 28 -15.54 -1.18 17.88
C LEU A 28 -14.35 -1.59 18.76
N TYR A 29 -13.20 -1.00 18.47
CA TYR A 29 -11.95 -1.29 19.19
C TYR A 29 -11.80 -0.43 20.43
N SER A 30 -11.23 -1.03 21.49
CA SER A 30 -10.72 -0.36 22.68
C SER A 30 -9.35 -0.94 23.01
N GLY A 31 -8.29 -0.28 22.57
CA GLY A 31 -6.95 -0.84 22.55
C GLY A 31 -6.88 -2.07 21.63
N VAL A 32 -6.36 -3.18 22.13
CA VAL A 32 -6.25 -4.46 21.37
C VAL A 32 -7.52 -5.30 21.38
N LYS A 33 -8.52 -4.93 22.19
CA LYS A 33 -9.78 -5.66 22.28
C LYS A 33 -10.85 -4.97 21.43
N PHE A 34 -11.78 -5.75 20.91
CA PHE A 34 -12.93 -5.21 20.21
C PHE A 34 -14.24 -5.85 20.68
N ARG A 35 -15.33 -5.15 20.47
CA ARG A 35 -16.68 -5.71 20.53
C ARG A 35 -17.31 -5.66 19.14
N ALA A 36 -18.03 -6.71 18.76
CA ALA A 36 -18.82 -6.71 17.54
C ALA A 36 -20.08 -5.86 17.74
N LEU A 37 -20.47 -5.13 16.68
CA LEU A 37 -21.68 -4.33 16.63
C LEU A 37 -22.60 -4.89 15.54
N GLU A 38 -23.91 -4.75 15.73
CA GLU A 38 -24.89 -5.02 14.68
C GLU A 38 -25.11 -3.78 13.79
N GLU A 39 -24.92 -2.59 14.37
CA GLU A 39 -25.00 -1.30 13.67
C GLU A 39 -23.96 -0.32 14.20
N ALA A 40 -23.57 0.62 13.37
CA ALA A 40 -22.72 1.76 13.73
C ALA A 40 -23.35 3.03 13.19
N GLY A 41 -23.70 3.94 14.08
CA GLY A 41 -24.29 5.24 13.73
C GLY A 41 -23.28 6.17 13.06
N ALA A 42 -23.76 7.11 12.29
CA ALA A 42 -22.97 8.15 11.66
C ALA A 42 -22.09 8.89 12.68
N GLY A 43 -20.83 9.16 12.33
CA GLY A 43 -19.84 9.77 13.22
C GLY A 43 -19.10 8.79 14.12
N SER A 44 -19.47 7.51 14.14
CA SER A 44 -18.72 6.46 14.86
C SER A 44 -17.50 6.01 14.08
N VAL A 45 -16.39 5.75 14.79
CA VAL A 45 -15.19 5.15 14.22
C VAL A 45 -15.22 3.65 14.50
N VAL A 46 -15.36 2.85 13.45
CA VAL A 46 -15.47 1.40 13.55
C VAL A 46 -14.62 0.73 12.46
N ALA A 47 -14.16 -0.48 12.72
CA ALA A 47 -13.56 -1.31 11.69
C ALA A 47 -14.65 -2.14 11.01
N VAL A 48 -14.63 -2.17 9.69
CA VAL A 48 -15.52 -2.96 8.84
C VAL A 48 -14.72 -4.06 8.19
N THR A 49 -15.18 -5.30 8.24
CA THR A 49 -14.56 -6.44 7.55
C THR A 49 -15.41 -6.86 6.35
N GLY A 50 -14.79 -7.53 5.38
CA GLY A 50 -15.48 -8.05 4.19
C GLY A 50 -15.34 -7.18 2.94
N LEU A 51 -14.49 -6.13 2.98
CA LEU A 51 -14.21 -5.25 1.86
C LEU A 51 -12.81 -5.57 1.30
N SER A 52 -12.75 -6.44 0.31
CA SER A 52 -11.49 -7.01 -0.20
C SER A 52 -10.66 -6.04 -1.06
N HIS A 53 -11.33 -5.06 -1.66
CA HIS A 53 -10.70 -4.09 -2.57
C HIS A 53 -10.59 -2.68 -1.97
N SER A 54 -10.83 -2.57 -0.65
CA SER A 54 -10.71 -1.30 0.07
C SER A 54 -9.26 -0.96 0.36
N TYR A 55 -8.93 0.32 0.35
CA TYR A 55 -7.63 0.87 0.71
C TYR A 55 -7.78 2.17 1.51
N VAL A 56 -6.69 2.60 2.12
CA VAL A 56 -6.68 3.83 2.94
C VAL A 56 -6.98 5.06 2.08
N GLY A 57 -7.99 5.83 2.48
CA GLY A 57 -8.44 7.02 1.75
C GLY A 57 -9.60 6.77 0.79
N LEU A 58 -10.00 5.51 0.60
CA LEU A 58 -11.14 5.17 -0.24
C LEU A 58 -12.45 5.70 0.34
N GLY A 59 -13.24 6.43 -0.44
CA GLY A 59 -14.59 6.83 -0.10
C GLY A 59 -15.57 5.67 -0.26
N LEU A 60 -16.44 5.48 0.72
CA LEU A 60 -17.49 4.46 0.69
C LEU A 60 -18.88 5.10 0.59
N GLY A 61 -19.72 4.58 -0.30
CA GLY A 61 -21.06 5.11 -0.53
C GLY A 61 -21.04 6.50 -1.18
N ALA A 62 -21.55 7.50 -0.50
CA ALA A 62 -21.62 8.88 -0.99
C ALA A 62 -20.35 9.70 -0.72
N GLU A 63 -19.39 9.15 0.02
CA GLU A 63 -18.14 9.86 0.34
C GLU A 63 -17.21 9.89 -0.88
N ALA A 64 -16.55 11.02 -1.09
CA ALA A 64 -15.52 11.14 -2.08
C ALA A 64 -14.21 10.48 -1.59
N GLU A 65 -13.40 10.05 -2.55
CA GLU A 65 -12.05 9.58 -2.25
C GLU A 65 -11.21 10.71 -1.64
N ALA A 66 -10.41 10.37 -0.63
CA ALA A 66 -9.51 11.33 -0.01
C ALA A 66 -8.42 11.74 -1.02
N SER A 67 -8.01 12.99 -0.99
CA SER A 67 -6.90 13.47 -1.79
C SER A 67 -5.62 12.67 -1.46
N ALA A 68 -4.83 12.37 -2.49
CA ALA A 68 -3.53 11.75 -2.29
C ALA A 68 -2.67 12.55 -1.30
N PRO A 69 -1.86 11.90 -0.44
CA PRO A 69 -0.99 12.60 0.48
C PRO A 69 -0.07 13.58 -0.27
N LEU A 70 -0.02 14.83 0.15
CA LEU A 70 0.88 15.85 -0.41
C LEU A 70 2.35 15.51 -0.19
N LEU A 71 2.63 14.84 0.93
CA LEU A 71 3.97 14.42 1.29
C LEU A 71 4.21 12.99 0.81
N GLN A 72 5.36 12.78 0.18
CA GLN A 72 5.79 11.45 -0.28
C GLN A 72 7.08 11.06 0.41
N PRO A 73 7.33 9.74 0.60
CA PRO A 73 8.59 9.26 1.14
C PRO A 73 9.78 9.76 0.33
N VAL A 74 10.77 10.34 1.00
CA VAL A 74 11.97 10.94 0.36
C VAL A 74 13.25 10.19 0.70
N LEU A 75 13.24 9.33 1.70
CA LEU A 75 14.39 8.54 2.16
C LEU A 75 14.12 7.06 1.94
N THR A 76 15.13 6.35 1.42
CA THR A 76 15.10 4.89 1.29
C THR A 76 16.18 4.28 2.17
N TYR A 77 15.84 3.19 2.83
CA TYR A 77 16.76 2.42 3.69
C TYR A 77 16.66 0.94 3.32
N GLN A 78 17.80 0.27 3.25
CA GLN A 78 17.79 -1.18 3.17
C GLN A 78 17.31 -1.76 4.50
N LEU A 79 16.33 -2.66 4.47
CA LEU A 79 15.90 -3.44 5.61
C LEU A 79 16.70 -4.74 5.63
N ILE A 80 17.41 -4.97 6.72
CA ILE A 80 18.26 -6.14 6.94
C ILE A 80 17.54 -7.08 7.88
N LEU A 81 17.23 -8.26 7.38
CA LEU A 81 16.57 -9.32 8.14
C LEU A 81 17.56 -10.02 9.07
N PRO A 82 17.10 -10.59 10.20
CA PRO A 82 17.93 -11.44 11.03
C PRO A 82 18.33 -12.72 10.30
N ASP A 83 19.46 -13.32 10.72
CA ASP A 83 19.99 -14.55 10.13
C ASP A 83 18.94 -15.67 10.12
N GLY A 84 18.82 -16.33 8.97
CA GLY A 84 17.87 -17.43 8.77
C GLY A 84 16.42 -17.02 8.50
N ALA A 85 16.10 -15.73 8.48
CA ALA A 85 14.77 -15.29 8.09
C ALA A 85 14.58 -15.36 6.59
N ASP A 86 13.44 -15.89 6.15
CA ASP A 86 13.06 -15.94 4.74
C ASP A 86 12.56 -14.58 4.24
N ALA A 87 13.26 -14.04 3.23
CA ALA A 87 12.97 -12.71 2.70
C ALA A 87 11.58 -12.62 2.06
N HIS A 88 11.10 -13.71 1.44
CA HIS A 88 9.79 -13.70 0.80
C HIS A 88 8.65 -13.66 1.83
N SER A 89 8.73 -14.47 2.87
CA SER A 89 7.78 -14.45 3.98
C SER A 89 7.79 -13.12 4.74
N ALA A 90 8.98 -12.53 4.90
CA ALA A 90 9.12 -11.20 5.50
C ALA A 90 8.47 -10.11 4.63
N LEU A 91 8.67 -10.17 3.30
CA LEU A 91 8.08 -9.22 2.36
C LEU A 91 6.55 -9.21 2.42
N ILE A 92 5.92 -10.39 2.50
CA ILE A 92 4.45 -10.49 2.62
C ILE A 92 3.97 -9.77 3.88
N LYS A 93 4.63 -10.01 5.02
CA LYS A 93 4.29 -9.37 6.31
C LYS A 93 4.53 -7.85 6.30
N LEU A 94 5.59 -7.40 5.63
CA LEU A 94 5.88 -5.97 5.50
C LEU A 94 4.87 -5.25 4.61
N ARG A 95 4.36 -5.91 3.58
CA ARG A 95 3.30 -5.35 2.74
C ARG A 95 1.99 -5.13 3.49
N GLU A 96 1.68 -5.95 4.51
CA GLU A 96 0.53 -5.66 5.40
C GLU A 96 0.69 -4.32 6.12
N LEU A 97 1.93 -3.95 6.52
CA LEU A 97 2.19 -2.64 7.15
C LEU A 97 2.10 -1.49 6.14
N GLU A 98 2.50 -1.72 4.89
CA GLU A 98 2.37 -0.75 3.80
C GLU A 98 0.89 -0.45 3.50
N GLU A 99 0.02 -1.47 3.54
CA GLU A 99 -1.43 -1.28 3.37
C GLU A 99 -2.05 -0.43 4.49
N GLU A 100 -1.51 -0.48 5.71
CA GLU A 100 -2.00 0.29 6.86
C GLU A 100 -1.45 1.74 6.88
N ASP A 101 -0.30 1.99 6.26
CA ASP A 101 0.39 3.29 6.32
C ASP A 101 0.74 3.79 4.90
N PRO A 102 -0.03 4.72 4.34
CA PRO A 102 0.19 5.24 2.99
C PRO A 102 1.51 6.00 2.84
N MET A 103 2.20 6.34 3.95
CA MET A 103 3.49 7.01 3.98
C MET A 103 4.67 6.04 4.01
N LEU A 104 4.40 4.74 4.12
CA LEU A 104 5.40 3.67 4.05
C LEU A 104 5.36 3.03 2.67
N ARG A 105 6.51 2.85 2.06
CA ARG A 105 6.66 2.07 0.83
C ARG A 105 7.66 0.95 1.02
N ILE A 106 7.28 -0.25 0.59
CA ILE A 106 8.14 -1.43 0.61
C ILE A 106 8.54 -1.74 -0.83
N VAL A 107 9.84 -1.69 -1.11
CA VAL A 107 10.40 -1.96 -2.44
C VAL A 107 11.23 -3.23 -2.37
N TRP A 108 10.92 -4.20 -3.24
CA TRP A 108 11.72 -5.38 -3.43
C TRP A 108 12.71 -5.16 -4.59
N ASP A 109 14.00 -5.25 -4.30
CA ASP A 109 15.04 -5.21 -5.33
C ASP A 109 15.39 -6.64 -5.74
N GLU A 110 14.91 -7.06 -6.91
CA GLU A 110 15.12 -8.39 -7.44
C GLU A 110 16.59 -8.68 -7.77
N ARG A 111 17.37 -7.65 -8.16
CA ARG A 111 18.77 -7.82 -8.56
C ARG A 111 19.66 -8.24 -7.40
N TYR A 112 19.37 -7.68 -6.23
CA TYR A 112 20.17 -7.91 -5.02
C TYR A 112 19.45 -8.78 -4.00
N GLY A 113 18.18 -9.14 -4.23
CA GLY A 113 17.36 -9.86 -3.28
C GLY A 113 17.17 -9.11 -1.97
N GLN A 114 17.01 -7.79 -2.04
CA GLN A 114 16.98 -6.90 -0.89
C GLN A 114 15.62 -6.23 -0.74
N ILE A 115 15.24 -6.02 0.51
CA ILE A 115 14.05 -5.24 0.85
C ILE A 115 14.48 -3.82 1.20
N HIS A 116 13.88 -2.84 0.56
CA HIS A 116 14.05 -1.43 0.88
C HIS A 116 12.75 -0.85 1.42
N VAL A 117 12.88 0.04 2.39
CA VAL A 117 11.75 0.80 2.93
C VAL A 117 11.94 2.28 2.62
N GLN A 118 10.89 2.90 2.10
CA GLN A 118 10.86 4.33 1.83
C GLN A 118 9.93 5.01 2.83
N LEU A 119 10.40 6.08 3.43
CA LEU A 119 9.69 6.81 4.49
C LEU A 119 10.20 8.26 4.59
N MET A 120 9.58 9.06 5.47
CA MET A 120 9.85 10.49 5.58
C MET A 120 11.05 10.82 6.46
N GLY A 121 11.41 9.96 7.43
CA GLY A 121 12.47 10.31 8.36
C GLY A 121 12.87 9.21 9.32
N LYS A 122 14.00 9.44 10.03
CA LYS A 122 14.63 8.46 10.93
C LYS A 122 13.73 8.00 12.09
N ILE A 123 12.88 8.88 12.60
CA ILE A 123 11.98 8.52 13.73
C ILE A 123 11.02 7.41 13.29
N GLN A 124 10.56 7.44 12.04
CA GLN A 124 9.69 6.39 11.51
C GLN A 124 10.38 5.03 11.41
N LEU A 125 11.72 4.98 11.23
CA LEU A 125 12.48 3.72 11.25
C LEU A 125 12.41 3.02 12.62
N GLU A 126 12.55 3.77 13.70
CA GLU A 126 12.48 3.21 15.05
C GLU A 126 11.09 2.68 15.36
N ILE A 127 10.06 3.44 14.96
CA ILE A 127 8.66 3.01 15.09
C ILE A 127 8.40 1.77 14.25
N LEU A 128 8.86 1.75 13.00
CA LEU A 128 8.71 0.62 12.08
C LEU A 128 9.40 -0.63 12.62
N ARG A 129 10.66 -0.51 13.08
CA ARG A 129 11.40 -1.61 13.71
C ARG A 129 10.60 -2.23 14.86
N ARG A 130 10.08 -1.38 15.74
CA ARG A 130 9.29 -1.85 16.88
C ARG A 130 8.01 -2.53 16.46
N ARG A 131 7.29 -1.97 15.48
CA ARG A 131 6.07 -2.60 14.92
C ARG A 131 6.35 -3.97 14.31
N ILE A 132 7.45 -4.10 13.56
CA ILE A 132 7.87 -5.36 12.96
C ILE A 132 8.20 -6.39 14.04
N LEU A 133 8.95 -6.00 15.08
CA LEU A 133 9.28 -6.86 16.18
C LEU A 133 8.03 -7.30 16.96
N ASP A 134 7.18 -6.35 17.36
CA ASP A 134 5.99 -6.61 18.19
C ASP A 134 4.95 -7.46 17.45
N ARG A 135 4.79 -7.27 16.14
CA ARG A 135 3.75 -7.95 15.35
C ARG A 135 4.22 -9.26 14.74
N PHE A 136 5.44 -9.34 14.28
CA PHE A 136 5.95 -10.46 13.51
C PHE A 136 7.09 -11.23 14.18
N GLY A 137 7.60 -10.73 15.29
CA GLY A 137 8.74 -11.32 16.01
C GLY A 137 10.07 -11.23 15.25
N LEU A 138 10.19 -10.32 14.28
CA LEU A 138 11.39 -10.13 13.46
C LEU A 138 12.19 -8.93 14.00
N ASP A 139 13.38 -9.17 14.49
CA ASP A 139 14.30 -8.10 14.90
C ASP A 139 15.14 -7.64 13.69
N VAL A 140 14.61 -6.68 12.98
CA VAL A 140 15.23 -6.12 11.78
C VAL A 140 16.18 -4.97 12.11
N THR A 141 17.17 -4.74 11.25
CA THR A 141 18.01 -3.55 11.28
C THR A 141 17.94 -2.80 9.96
N PHE A 142 18.41 -1.56 9.92
CA PHE A 142 18.40 -0.75 8.73
C PHE A 142 19.83 -0.34 8.35
N GLY A 143 20.13 -0.43 7.05
CA GLY A 143 21.36 0.07 6.47
C GLY A 143 21.42 1.60 6.41
N GLU A 144 22.44 2.11 5.74
CA GLU A 144 22.54 3.54 5.46
C GLU A 144 21.40 4.02 4.59
N GLY A 145 20.86 5.20 4.92
CA GLY A 145 19.79 5.81 4.17
C GLY A 145 20.30 6.57 2.95
N SER A 146 19.54 6.54 1.88
CA SER A 146 19.77 7.35 0.69
C SER A 146 18.51 8.12 0.30
N ILE A 147 18.67 9.15 -0.53
CA ILE A 147 17.56 9.94 -1.05
C ILE A 147 16.89 9.16 -2.18
N VAL A 148 15.56 9.19 -2.22
CA VAL A 148 14.80 8.66 -3.35
C VAL A 148 14.90 9.65 -4.50
N TYR A 149 15.68 9.30 -5.53
CA TYR A 149 15.77 10.08 -6.75
C TYR A 149 14.57 9.76 -7.66
N ARG A 150 14.11 10.79 -8.34
CA ARG A 150 13.13 10.66 -9.43
C ARG A 150 13.82 11.02 -10.73
N GLU A 151 13.53 10.26 -11.76
CA GLU A 151 14.06 10.47 -13.08
C GLU A 151 12.92 10.80 -14.04
N THR A 152 13.21 11.63 -15.02
CA THR A 152 12.33 11.88 -16.16
C THR A 152 13.15 11.86 -17.44
N ILE A 153 12.49 11.68 -18.55
CA ILE A 153 13.12 11.77 -19.87
C ILE A 153 13.31 13.24 -20.27
N ALA A 154 14.43 13.55 -20.91
CA ALA A 154 14.75 14.93 -21.32
C ALA A 154 14.03 15.36 -22.60
N ALA A 155 13.59 14.43 -23.44
CA ALA A 155 12.92 14.68 -24.70
C ALA A 155 11.97 13.51 -25.03
N PRO A 156 10.98 13.71 -25.92
CA PRO A 156 10.13 12.63 -26.38
C PRO A 156 10.93 11.47 -26.98
N VAL A 157 10.59 10.24 -26.59
CA VAL A 157 11.27 9.01 -27.06
C VAL A 157 10.20 8.02 -27.50
N LEU A 158 10.43 7.41 -28.67
CA LEU A 158 9.62 6.32 -29.18
C LEU A 158 10.25 4.98 -28.79
N GLY A 159 9.53 4.22 -27.97
CA GLY A 159 9.86 2.83 -27.63
C GLY A 159 9.04 1.87 -28.48
N MET A 160 9.67 0.79 -28.95
CA MET A 160 9.01 -0.27 -29.71
C MET A 160 9.24 -1.61 -29.02
N GLY A 161 8.18 -2.37 -28.82
CA GLY A 161 8.20 -3.74 -28.34
C GLY A 161 7.57 -4.66 -29.37
N HIS A 162 8.25 -5.76 -29.69
CA HIS A 162 7.76 -6.77 -30.63
C HIS A 162 7.80 -8.14 -29.95
N PHE A 163 6.70 -8.87 -30.08
CA PHE A 163 6.56 -10.22 -29.54
C PHE A 163 5.86 -11.13 -30.56
N GLU A 164 6.57 -12.15 -31.04
CA GLU A 164 6.08 -13.07 -32.07
C GLU A 164 6.28 -14.53 -31.62
N PRO A 165 5.51 -15.03 -30.63
CA PRO A 165 5.44 -16.45 -30.38
C PRO A 165 4.58 -17.14 -31.43
N LEU A 166 4.87 -18.39 -31.74
CA LEU A 166 4.19 -19.24 -32.74
C LEU A 166 2.68 -18.90 -32.89
N ARG A 167 2.30 -18.35 -34.05
CA ARG A 167 0.95 -17.94 -34.47
C ARG A 167 0.36 -16.72 -33.78
N HIS A 168 1.12 -15.99 -33.00
CA HIS A 168 0.67 -14.73 -32.40
C HIS A 168 1.65 -13.63 -32.73
N TYR A 169 1.16 -12.48 -33.13
CA TYR A 169 1.97 -11.30 -33.40
C TYR A 169 1.44 -10.15 -32.55
N ALA A 170 2.31 -9.51 -31.82
CA ALA A 170 2.01 -8.29 -31.10
C ALA A 170 3.16 -7.28 -31.27
N GLU A 171 2.81 -6.08 -31.68
CA GLU A 171 3.73 -4.95 -31.78
C GLU A 171 3.14 -3.76 -31.05
N VAL A 172 3.92 -3.15 -30.19
CA VAL A 172 3.53 -1.99 -29.38
C VAL A 172 4.52 -0.86 -29.63
N HIS A 173 4.00 0.29 -30.00
CA HIS A 173 4.74 1.54 -30.10
C HIS A 173 4.28 2.47 -28.98
N LEU A 174 5.21 2.89 -28.12
CA LEU A 174 4.96 3.80 -27.00
C LEU A 174 5.70 5.10 -27.24
N LEU A 175 4.98 6.18 -27.38
CA LEU A 175 5.54 7.52 -27.33
C LEU A 175 5.59 7.97 -25.88
N LEU A 176 6.80 8.15 -25.34
CA LEU A 176 7.05 8.67 -24.01
C LEU A 176 7.38 10.14 -24.11
N GLU A 177 6.65 10.99 -23.41
CA GLU A 177 6.89 12.43 -23.37
C GLU A 177 7.25 12.87 -21.95
N PRO A 178 8.11 13.88 -21.78
CA PRO A 178 8.41 14.43 -20.46
C PRO A 178 7.11 14.92 -19.82
N GLY A 179 6.88 14.53 -18.55
CA GLY A 179 5.80 15.09 -17.75
C GLY A 179 6.11 16.53 -17.31
N GLU A 180 5.11 17.21 -16.79
CA GLU A 180 5.34 18.51 -16.13
C GLU A 180 6.17 18.29 -14.86
N PRO A 181 7.12 19.21 -14.56
CA PRO A 181 7.86 19.17 -13.31
C PRO A 181 6.89 19.35 -12.13
N GLY A 182 6.77 18.34 -11.27
CA GLY A 182 5.88 18.34 -10.11
C GLY A 182 6.49 17.65 -8.91
#